data_46839e1dd39d716bca228dd56f03c9b2
#
_entry.id   46839e1dd39d716bca228dd56f03c9b2
#
_cell.length_a   1.000
_cell.length_b   1.000
_cell.length_c   1.000
_cell.angle_alpha   90.00
_cell.angle_beta   90.00
_cell.angle_gamma   90.00
#
_symmetry.space_group_name_H-M   'P 1'
#
loop_
_entity.id
_entity.type
_entity.pdbx_description
1 polymer ?
#
loop_
_entity_poly.entity_id
_entity_poly.type
_entity_poly.pdbx_seq_one_letter_code
_entity_poly.pdbx_strand_id
1 'polypeptide(L)'
;SGITIVAASGRPFVMMPDSVMNIVGLDYAITSNGAVISKCGKTVHRSLILPEDVLKILGAVRNDDVILEGFIDGFTYADVRYVHRPLDYGCEPEYFEYTRSCHGKIVDMRSFLSKHRNELDLISIISTDEKLRNRLLSSIEKACNSVEITTSTDHFVEIMSAEASKAKALLRLCDFLNIGMENV
;
A
#
# COMPACT_ATOMS: atom_id res chain seq x y z
N SER A 1 11.89 30.29 3.28
CA SER A 1 10.49 30.75 3.31
C SER A 1 9.68 30.10 4.41
N GLY A 2 10.19 29.09 5.12
CA GLY A 2 9.51 28.42 6.23
C GLY A 2 8.32 27.52 5.85
N ILE A 3 8.09 27.27 4.55
CA ILE A 3 7.05 26.33 4.07
C ILE A 3 7.69 24.97 3.83
N THR A 4 7.13 23.93 4.42
CA THR A 4 7.48 22.52 4.17
C THR A 4 6.52 21.95 3.13
N ILE A 5 7.04 21.35 2.06
CA ILE A 5 6.24 20.73 1.00
C ILE A 5 6.20 19.21 1.24
N VAL A 6 4.99 18.66 1.24
CA VAL A 6 4.75 17.23 1.49
C VAL A 6 3.91 16.66 0.35
N ALA A 7 4.39 15.59 -0.29
CA ALA A 7 3.57 14.80 -1.21
C ALA A 7 2.82 13.71 -0.43
N ALA A 8 1.52 13.50 -0.70
CA ALA A 8 0.72 12.44 -0.09
C ALA A 8 0.01 11.59 -1.15
N SER A 9 0.26 10.27 -1.15
CA SER A 9 -0.24 9.34 -2.16
C SER A 9 -0.62 7.99 -1.57
N GLY A 10 -1.53 7.26 -2.25
CA GLY A 10 -1.75 5.83 -2.00
C GLY A 10 -0.63 4.95 -2.56
N ARG A 11 0.11 5.46 -3.55
CA ARG A 11 1.21 4.72 -4.18
C ARG A 11 2.36 4.50 -3.21
N PRO A 12 3.09 3.37 -3.30
CA PRO A 12 4.37 3.22 -2.60
C PRO A 12 5.44 4.13 -3.21
N PHE A 13 6.52 4.33 -2.49
CA PHE A 13 7.54 5.32 -2.87
C PHE A 13 8.13 5.06 -4.27
N VAL A 14 8.44 3.80 -4.59
CA VAL A 14 8.99 3.41 -5.90
C VAL A 14 8.04 3.69 -7.07
N MET A 15 6.75 3.85 -6.79
CA MET A 15 5.71 4.13 -7.77
C MET A 15 5.30 5.62 -7.82
N MET A 16 5.98 6.50 -7.10
CA MET A 16 5.73 7.95 -7.18
C MET A 16 6.22 8.49 -8.52
N PRO A 17 5.42 9.35 -9.22
CA PRO A 17 5.84 9.93 -10.48
C PRO A 17 7.09 10.83 -10.30
N ASP A 18 8.03 10.76 -11.24
CA ASP A 18 9.23 11.59 -11.25
C ASP A 18 8.89 13.08 -11.21
N SER A 19 7.79 13.48 -11.87
CA SER A 19 7.30 14.87 -11.86
C SER A 19 6.95 15.37 -10.47
N VAL A 20 6.53 14.49 -9.56
CA VAL A 20 6.26 14.81 -8.15
C VAL A 20 7.56 14.77 -7.35
N MET A 21 8.37 13.73 -7.54
CA MET A 21 9.60 13.53 -6.75
C MET A 21 10.68 14.59 -7.06
N ASN A 22 10.62 15.21 -8.23
CA ASN A 22 11.56 16.27 -8.66
C ASN A 22 11.07 17.70 -8.34
N ILE A 23 9.98 17.85 -7.57
CA ILE A 23 9.52 19.16 -7.11
C ILE A 23 10.58 19.78 -6.20
N VAL A 24 11.04 20.98 -6.54
CA VAL A 24 12.01 21.72 -5.72
C VAL A 24 11.41 22.05 -4.36
N GLY A 25 12.09 21.63 -3.30
CA GLY A 25 11.64 21.84 -1.92
C GLY A 25 10.70 20.75 -1.39
N LEU A 26 10.51 19.64 -2.12
CA LEU A 26 9.83 18.46 -1.60
C LEU A 26 10.73 17.77 -0.57
N ASP A 27 10.43 17.96 0.72
CA ASP A 27 11.22 17.38 1.81
C ASP A 27 10.68 16.04 2.28
N TYR A 28 9.35 15.87 2.24
CA TYR A 28 8.67 14.69 2.78
C TYR A 28 7.69 14.09 1.76
N ALA A 29 7.55 12.78 1.84
CA ALA A 29 6.51 12.05 1.14
C ALA A 29 5.78 11.10 2.09
N ILE A 30 4.45 11.13 2.05
CA ILE A 30 3.54 10.19 2.71
C ILE A 30 3.06 9.24 1.61
N THR A 31 3.38 7.96 1.71
CA THR A 31 3.13 6.96 0.67
C THR A 31 2.41 5.73 1.23
N SER A 32 2.01 4.77 0.38
CA SER A 32 1.29 3.55 0.79
C SER A 32 0.06 3.88 1.66
N ASN A 33 -0.78 4.81 1.19
CA ASN A 33 -1.97 5.31 1.91
C ASN A 33 -1.69 5.88 3.30
N GLY A 34 -0.46 6.30 3.60
CA GLY A 34 -0.05 6.83 4.90
C GLY A 34 0.70 5.84 5.78
N ALA A 35 0.93 4.62 5.29
CA ALA A 35 1.71 3.63 6.03
C ALA A 35 3.20 4.01 6.13
N VAL A 36 3.72 4.77 5.16
CA VAL A 36 5.14 5.15 5.11
C VAL A 36 5.30 6.66 5.04
N ILE A 37 6.16 7.21 5.88
CA ILE A 37 6.65 8.60 5.79
C ILE A 37 8.13 8.55 5.46
N SER A 38 8.54 9.25 4.41
CA SER A 38 9.95 9.40 4.03
C SER A 38 10.40 10.85 4.02
N LYS A 39 11.69 11.09 4.32
CA LYS A 39 12.37 12.38 4.21
C LYS A 39 13.51 12.22 3.21
N CYS A 40 13.52 13.03 2.16
CA CYS A 40 14.56 12.97 1.11
C CYS A 40 14.83 11.53 0.65
N GLY A 41 13.77 10.75 0.41
CA GLY A 41 13.84 9.36 -0.06
C GLY A 41 14.23 8.31 1.00
N LYS A 42 14.41 8.69 2.25
CA LYS A 42 14.70 7.76 3.35
C LYS A 42 13.49 7.62 4.26
N THR A 43 13.07 6.40 4.55
CA THR A 43 11.98 6.10 5.46
C THR A 43 12.30 6.59 6.86
N VAL A 44 11.38 7.37 7.45
CA VAL A 44 11.48 7.90 8.81
C VAL A 44 10.39 7.36 9.74
N HIS A 45 9.28 6.86 9.19
CA HIS A 45 8.23 6.20 9.95
C HIS A 45 7.50 5.17 9.09
N ARG A 46 7.06 4.07 9.74
CA ARG A 46 6.19 3.05 9.13
C ARG A 46 5.10 2.61 10.10
N SER A 47 3.87 2.49 9.59
CA SER A 47 2.72 1.91 10.30
C SER A 47 2.44 0.53 9.69
N LEU A 48 3.00 -0.52 10.29
CA LEU A 48 2.93 -1.88 9.77
C LEU A 48 1.62 -2.58 10.12
N ILE A 49 1.17 -3.47 9.25
CA ILE A 49 0.10 -4.43 9.56
C ILE A 49 0.61 -5.36 10.66
N LEU A 50 -0.23 -5.66 11.65
CA LEU A 50 0.14 -6.62 12.70
C LEU A 50 0.35 -8.02 12.09
N PRO A 51 1.40 -8.76 12.50
CA PRO A 51 1.72 -10.07 11.94
C PRO A 51 0.58 -11.09 12.03
N GLU A 52 -0.21 -11.05 13.11
CA GLU A 52 -1.40 -11.87 13.28
C GLU A 52 -2.52 -11.52 12.30
N ASP A 53 -2.69 -10.24 11.96
CA ASP A 53 -3.69 -9.81 10.98
C ASP A 53 -3.26 -10.21 9.55
N VAL A 54 -1.96 -10.16 9.23
CA VAL A 54 -1.44 -10.73 7.98
C VAL A 54 -1.84 -12.20 7.83
N LEU A 55 -1.67 -13.01 8.88
CA LEU A 55 -2.04 -14.42 8.84
C LEU A 55 -3.55 -14.65 8.68
N LYS A 56 -4.38 -13.79 9.30
CA LYS A 56 -5.84 -13.84 9.13
C LYS A 56 -6.26 -13.46 7.70
N ILE A 57 -5.63 -12.43 7.12
CA ILE A 57 -5.85 -12.01 5.72
C ILE A 57 -5.50 -13.17 4.78
N LEU A 58 -4.32 -13.79 4.94
CA LEU A 58 -3.90 -14.93 4.14
C LEU A 58 -4.84 -16.13 4.33
N GLY A 59 -5.35 -16.34 5.54
CA GLY A 59 -6.37 -17.35 5.84
C GLY A 59 -7.68 -17.11 5.09
N ALA A 60 -8.13 -15.85 5.01
CA ALA A 60 -9.36 -15.48 4.32
C ALA A 60 -9.30 -15.76 2.80
N VAL A 61 -8.13 -15.59 2.19
CA VAL A 61 -7.93 -15.81 0.74
C VAL A 61 -7.41 -17.21 0.39
N ARG A 62 -7.27 -18.11 1.37
CA ARG A 62 -6.53 -19.38 1.23
C ARG A 62 -7.00 -20.25 0.07
N ASN A 63 -8.32 -20.29 -0.15
CA ASN A 63 -8.95 -21.17 -1.15
C ASN A 63 -9.40 -20.42 -2.41
N ASP A 64 -9.02 -19.16 -2.54
CA ASP A 64 -9.49 -18.31 -3.62
C ASP A 64 -8.38 -18.06 -4.66
N ASP A 65 -8.76 -18.02 -5.92
CA ASP A 65 -7.87 -17.61 -6.99
C ASP A 65 -7.90 -16.09 -7.13
N VAL A 66 -7.07 -15.44 -6.32
CA VAL A 66 -6.86 -13.99 -6.32
C VAL A 66 -5.40 -13.67 -6.58
N ILE A 67 -5.15 -12.50 -7.09
CA ILE A 67 -3.82 -11.92 -7.13
C ILE A 67 -3.55 -11.24 -5.78
N LEU A 68 -2.33 -11.36 -5.32
CA LEU A 68 -1.84 -10.68 -4.12
C LEU A 68 -0.67 -9.76 -4.46
N GLU A 69 -0.65 -8.61 -3.82
CA GLU A 69 0.51 -7.71 -3.75
C GLU A 69 0.85 -7.45 -2.29
N GLY A 70 2.12 -7.10 -2.04
CA GLY A 70 2.59 -6.64 -0.75
C GLY A 70 3.54 -5.45 -0.91
N PHE A 71 3.42 -4.47 -0.03
CA PHE A 71 4.29 -3.30 0.00
C PHE A 71 5.18 -3.39 1.23
N ILE A 72 6.48 -3.22 1.03
CA ILE A 72 7.50 -3.29 2.08
C ILE A 72 8.47 -2.13 1.88
N ASP A 73 8.51 -1.20 2.82
CA ASP A 73 9.46 -0.09 2.86
C ASP A 73 9.56 0.70 1.55
N GLY A 74 8.39 1.01 0.98
CA GLY A 74 8.27 1.78 -0.26
C GLY A 74 8.45 0.97 -1.54
N PHE A 75 8.72 -0.33 -1.47
CA PHE A 75 8.81 -1.24 -2.62
C PHE A 75 7.54 -2.08 -2.75
N THR A 76 7.28 -2.53 -3.99
CA THR A 76 6.15 -3.40 -4.31
C THR A 76 6.59 -4.78 -4.75
N TYR A 77 5.83 -5.78 -4.33
CA TYR A 77 5.98 -7.18 -4.72
C TYR A 77 4.63 -7.72 -5.13
N ALA A 78 4.54 -8.41 -6.27
CA ALA A 78 3.28 -8.93 -6.76
C ALA A 78 3.41 -10.36 -7.30
N ASP A 79 2.28 -11.05 -7.31
CA ASP A 79 2.15 -12.33 -8.00
C ASP A 79 2.65 -12.21 -9.45
N VAL A 80 3.53 -13.09 -9.84
CA VAL A 80 4.15 -13.12 -11.17
C VAL A 80 3.11 -13.13 -12.30
N ARG A 81 1.92 -13.70 -12.08
CA ARG A 81 0.81 -13.71 -13.05
C ARG A 81 0.32 -12.29 -13.36
N TYR A 82 0.17 -11.46 -12.32
CA TYR A 82 -0.21 -10.06 -12.47
C TYR A 82 0.84 -9.26 -13.22
N VAL A 83 2.11 -9.41 -12.84
CA VAL A 83 3.20 -8.66 -13.49
C VAL A 83 3.35 -9.03 -14.97
N HIS A 84 3.07 -10.28 -15.36
CA HIS A 84 3.16 -10.72 -16.75
C HIS A 84 1.93 -10.31 -17.59
N ARG A 85 0.74 -10.31 -16.97
CA ARG A 85 -0.55 -10.07 -17.67
C ARG A 85 -1.45 -9.14 -16.85
N PRO A 86 -1.02 -7.90 -16.57
CA PRO A 86 -1.78 -7.01 -15.68
C PRO A 86 -3.17 -6.65 -16.24
N LEU A 87 -3.35 -6.63 -17.57
CA LEU A 87 -4.64 -6.34 -18.20
C LEU A 87 -5.71 -7.39 -17.86
N ASP A 88 -5.32 -8.66 -17.66
CA ASP A 88 -6.25 -9.74 -17.30
C ASP A 88 -6.85 -9.54 -15.90
N TYR A 89 -6.25 -8.66 -15.10
CA TYR A 89 -6.61 -8.39 -13.70
C TYR A 89 -7.07 -6.94 -13.47
N GLY A 90 -7.50 -6.24 -14.53
CA GLY A 90 -8.09 -4.91 -14.42
C GLY A 90 -7.10 -3.75 -14.40
N CYS A 91 -5.83 -3.98 -14.74
CA CYS A 91 -4.90 -2.88 -15.01
C CYS A 91 -5.30 -2.17 -16.31
N GLU A 92 -5.35 -0.85 -16.28
CA GLU A 92 -5.61 -0.08 -17.50
C GLU A 92 -4.40 -0.11 -18.44
N PRO A 93 -4.61 -0.07 -19.78
CA PRO A 93 -3.52 -0.19 -20.76
C PRO A 93 -2.40 0.82 -20.58
N GLU A 94 -2.70 2.03 -20.13
CA GLU A 94 -1.73 3.09 -19.90
C GLU A 94 -0.75 2.80 -18.75
N TYR A 95 -1.13 1.92 -17.79
CA TYR A 95 -0.27 1.51 -16.68
C TYR A 95 0.44 0.17 -16.91
N PHE A 96 0.26 -0.46 -18.08
CA PHE A 96 0.79 -1.80 -18.36
C PHE A 96 2.30 -1.91 -18.15
N GLU A 97 3.08 -1.10 -18.86
CA GLU A 97 4.56 -1.13 -18.77
C GLU A 97 5.04 -0.66 -17.39
N TYR A 98 4.35 0.30 -16.81
CA TYR A 98 4.64 0.78 -15.48
C TYR A 98 4.46 -0.33 -14.42
N THR A 99 3.32 -1.01 -14.42
CA THR A 99 3.06 -2.14 -13.51
C THR A 99 4.13 -3.22 -13.65
N ARG A 100 4.54 -3.55 -14.87
CA ARG A 100 5.57 -4.56 -15.13
C ARG A 100 6.96 -4.18 -14.65
N SER A 101 7.29 -2.90 -14.64
CA SER A 101 8.63 -2.39 -14.28
C SER A 101 8.81 -2.16 -12.79
N CYS A 102 7.74 -1.79 -12.07
CA CYS A 102 7.85 -1.38 -10.67
C CYS A 102 7.76 -2.53 -9.66
N HIS A 103 7.24 -3.72 -10.05
CA HIS A 103 6.99 -4.82 -9.11
C HIS A 103 8.11 -5.85 -9.08
N GLY A 104 8.52 -6.22 -7.88
CA GLY A 104 9.23 -7.47 -7.62
C GLY A 104 8.31 -8.67 -7.91
N LYS A 105 8.79 -9.62 -8.74
CA LYS A 105 8.00 -10.77 -9.23
C LYS A 105 8.10 -11.93 -8.26
N ILE A 106 6.99 -12.34 -7.70
CA ILE A 106 6.93 -13.43 -6.72
C ILE A 106 6.04 -14.56 -7.24
N VAL A 107 6.56 -15.79 -7.28
CA VAL A 107 5.84 -16.99 -7.76
C VAL A 107 4.82 -17.46 -6.71
N ASP A 108 5.21 -17.49 -5.44
CA ASP A 108 4.34 -17.85 -4.32
C ASP A 108 4.19 -16.65 -3.37
N MET A 109 3.25 -15.76 -3.73
CA MET A 109 2.97 -14.55 -2.95
C MET A 109 2.46 -14.85 -1.54
N ARG A 110 1.72 -15.96 -1.33
CA ARG A 110 1.23 -16.32 0.01
C ARG A 110 2.38 -16.67 0.95
N SER A 111 3.30 -17.51 0.51
CA SER A 111 4.51 -17.83 1.28
C SER A 111 5.39 -16.60 1.49
N PHE A 112 5.53 -15.75 0.47
CA PHE A 112 6.28 -14.49 0.58
C PHE A 112 5.70 -13.58 1.66
N LEU A 113 4.40 -13.26 1.61
CA LEU A 113 3.74 -12.41 2.60
C LEU A 113 3.79 -13.00 4.00
N SER A 114 3.59 -14.32 4.15
CA SER A 114 3.72 -15.00 5.43
C SER A 114 5.12 -14.88 6.03
N LYS A 115 6.16 -15.02 5.20
CA LYS A 115 7.56 -14.88 5.62
C LYS A 115 7.89 -13.46 6.05
N HIS A 116 7.37 -12.46 5.32
CA HIS A 116 7.60 -11.03 5.56
C HIS A 116 6.51 -10.36 6.41
N ARG A 117 5.69 -11.13 7.15
CA ARG A 117 4.53 -10.61 7.90
C ARG A 117 4.85 -9.52 8.91
N ASN A 118 6.11 -9.38 9.33
CA ASN A 118 6.56 -8.34 10.25
C ASN A 118 7.01 -7.04 9.54
N GLU A 119 6.91 -6.98 8.22
CA GLU A 119 7.49 -5.91 7.41
C GLU A 119 6.49 -5.25 6.46
N LEU A 120 5.21 -5.65 6.49
CA LEU A 120 4.21 -5.23 5.50
C LEU A 120 3.59 -3.88 5.86
N ASP A 121 3.71 -2.93 4.94
CA ASP A 121 3.05 -1.62 4.98
C ASP A 121 1.59 -1.74 4.51
N LEU A 122 1.37 -2.56 3.46
CA LEU A 122 0.08 -2.75 2.82
C LEU A 122 0.03 -4.12 2.14
N ILE A 123 -1.14 -4.74 2.13
CA ILE A 123 -1.48 -5.90 1.28
C ILE A 123 -2.61 -5.49 0.34
N SER A 124 -2.46 -5.81 -0.94
CA SER A 124 -3.51 -5.63 -1.93
C SER A 124 -4.01 -6.99 -2.43
N ILE A 125 -5.34 -7.12 -2.52
CA ILE A 125 -6.02 -8.27 -3.12
C ILE A 125 -6.66 -7.77 -4.40
N ILE A 126 -6.32 -8.39 -5.53
CA ILE A 126 -6.82 -8.01 -6.85
C ILE A 126 -7.69 -9.13 -7.40
N SER A 127 -8.91 -8.79 -7.78
CA SER A 127 -9.86 -9.69 -8.44
C SER A 127 -10.86 -8.90 -9.27
N THR A 128 -11.18 -9.40 -10.45
CA THR A 128 -12.27 -8.86 -11.30
C THR A 128 -13.64 -9.37 -10.88
N ASP A 129 -13.72 -10.39 -9.99
CA ASP A 129 -14.98 -10.92 -9.44
C ASP A 129 -15.44 -10.06 -8.25
N GLU A 130 -16.44 -9.22 -8.47
CA GLU A 130 -17.04 -8.35 -7.46
C GLU A 130 -17.62 -9.13 -6.25
N LYS A 131 -18.29 -10.26 -6.50
CA LYS A 131 -18.89 -11.06 -5.41
C LYS A 131 -17.81 -11.64 -4.52
N LEU A 132 -16.72 -12.11 -5.13
CA LEU A 132 -15.56 -12.60 -4.40
C LEU A 132 -14.92 -11.47 -3.56
N ARG A 133 -14.71 -10.29 -4.14
CA ARG A 133 -14.15 -9.13 -3.41
C ARG A 133 -15.02 -8.74 -2.22
N ASN A 134 -16.33 -8.61 -2.39
CA ASN A 134 -17.27 -8.24 -1.33
C ASN A 134 -17.29 -9.28 -0.20
N ARG A 135 -17.20 -10.58 -0.53
CA ARG A 135 -17.10 -11.66 0.45
C ARG A 135 -15.79 -11.58 1.23
N LEU A 136 -14.66 -11.37 0.54
CA LEU A 136 -13.34 -11.26 1.16
C LEU A 136 -13.26 -10.03 2.07
N LEU A 137 -13.73 -8.88 1.61
CA LEU A 137 -13.82 -7.65 2.39
C LEU A 137 -14.56 -7.91 3.71
N SER A 138 -15.79 -8.43 3.65
CA SER A 138 -16.58 -8.74 4.85
C SER A 138 -15.93 -9.79 5.76
N SER A 139 -15.20 -10.75 5.19
CA SER A 139 -14.48 -11.77 5.97
C SER A 139 -13.28 -11.18 6.71
N ILE A 140 -12.52 -10.30 6.05
CA ILE A 140 -11.34 -9.66 6.62
C ILE A 140 -11.74 -8.63 7.69
N GLU A 141 -12.77 -7.80 7.44
CA GLU A 141 -13.32 -6.86 8.42
C GLU A 141 -13.74 -7.55 9.72
N LYS A 142 -14.33 -8.74 9.62
CA LYS A 142 -14.74 -9.53 10.80
C LYS A 142 -13.57 -10.18 11.53
N ALA A 143 -12.51 -10.54 10.81
CA ALA A 143 -11.37 -11.25 11.38
C ALA A 143 -10.30 -10.31 11.97
N CYS A 144 -10.17 -9.10 11.44
CA CYS A 144 -9.10 -8.16 11.77
C CYS A 144 -9.69 -6.90 12.39
N ASN A 145 -9.22 -6.51 13.58
CA ASN A 145 -9.67 -5.31 14.29
C ASN A 145 -8.67 -4.15 14.19
N SER A 146 -7.46 -4.40 13.69
CA SER A 146 -6.35 -3.44 13.66
C SER A 146 -5.96 -3.05 12.24
N VAL A 147 -6.86 -3.26 11.26
CA VAL A 147 -6.66 -2.89 9.87
C VAL A 147 -7.69 -1.88 9.42
N GLU A 148 -7.30 -1.06 8.46
CA GLU A 148 -8.19 -0.26 7.64
C GLU A 148 -8.20 -0.84 6.24
N ILE A 149 -9.38 -0.89 5.61
CA ILE A 149 -9.56 -1.43 4.27
C ILE A 149 -10.11 -0.33 3.38
N THR A 150 -9.52 -0.17 2.21
CA THR A 150 -9.98 0.78 1.19
C THR A 150 -10.00 0.11 -0.19
N THR A 151 -10.68 0.74 -1.12
CA THR A 151 -10.74 0.32 -2.52
C THR A 151 -10.31 1.50 -3.39
N SER A 152 -9.20 1.36 -4.11
CA SER A 152 -8.73 2.42 -5.02
C SER A 152 -9.36 2.35 -6.40
N THR A 153 -9.79 1.15 -6.81
CA THR A 153 -10.52 0.86 -8.05
C THR A 153 -11.51 -0.27 -7.81
N ASP A 154 -12.33 -0.57 -8.81
CA ASP A 154 -13.30 -1.68 -8.76
C ASP A 154 -12.66 -3.08 -8.65
N HIS A 155 -11.34 -3.19 -8.73
CA HIS A 155 -10.62 -4.48 -8.74
C HIS A 155 -9.71 -4.68 -7.53
N PHE A 156 -9.40 -3.63 -6.77
CA PHE A 156 -8.44 -3.65 -5.68
C PHE A 156 -9.11 -3.56 -4.32
N VAL A 157 -8.70 -4.42 -3.39
CA VAL A 157 -8.96 -4.31 -1.96
C VAL A 157 -7.62 -4.08 -1.28
N GLU A 158 -7.39 -2.90 -0.76
CA GLU A 158 -6.14 -2.50 -0.11
C GLU A 158 -6.32 -2.53 1.41
N ILE A 159 -5.43 -3.25 2.09
CA ILE A 159 -5.48 -3.50 3.52
C ILE A 159 -4.20 -2.98 4.15
N MET A 160 -4.34 -2.11 5.13
CA MET A 160 -3.23 -1.50 5.84
C MET A 160 -3.49 -1.48 7.35
N SER A 161 -2.51 -1.11 8.13
CA SER A 161 -2.71 -0.85 9.56
C SER A 161 -3.80 0.20 9.78
N ALA A 162 -4.66 0.02 10.77
CA ALA A 162 -5.62 1.06 11.19
C ALA A 162 -4.92 2.37 11.62
N GLU A 163 -3.61 2.31 11.93
CA GLU A 163 -2.79 3.48 12.18
C GLU A 163 -2.25 4.14 10.91
N ALA A 164 -2.47 3.54 9.73
CA ALA A 164 -2.04 4.07 8.45
C ALA A 164 -3.21 4.81 7.78
N SER A 165 -3.15 6.12 7.72
CA SER A 165 -3.96 6.93 6.82
C SER A 165 -3.18 8.19 6.47
N LYS A 166 -3.48 8.82 5.32
CA LYS A 166 -2.82 10.08 4.93
C LYS A 166 -2.99 11.15 6.01
N ALA A 167 -4.18 11.21 6.64
CA ALA A 167 -4.46 12.14 7.72
C ALA A 167 -3.63 11.85 8.97
N LYS A 168 -3.60 10.58 9.43
CA LYS A 168 -2.79 10.18 10.59
C LYS A 168 -1.30 10.37 10.34
N ALA A 169 -0.83 10.07 9.13
CA ALA A 169 0.57 10.28 8.76
C ALA A 169 0.94 11.78 8.74
N LEU A 170 0.03 12.64 8.24
CA LEU A 170 0.23 14.09 8.26
C LEU A 170 0.26 14.61 9.69
N LEU A 171 -0.65 14.20 10.57
CA LEU A 171 -0.63 14.54 11.99
C LEU A 171 0.69 14.16 12.64
N ARG A 172 1.16 12.91 12.45
CA ARG A 172 2.48 12.46 12.95
C ARG A 172 3.62 13.31 12.42
N LEU A 173 3.57 13.68 11.15
CA LEU A 173 4.60 14.54 10.57
C LEU A 173 4.58 15.94 11.18
N CYS A 174 3.41 16.51 11.42
CA CYS A 174 3.26 17.79 12.10
C CYS A 174 3.81 17.74 13.51
N ASP A 175 3.50 16.71 14.29
CA ASP A 175 4.05 16.49 15.64
C ASP A 175 5.59 16.37 15.58
N PHE A 176 6.12 15.60 14.63
CA PHE A 176 7.57 15.43 14.44
C PHE A 176 8.28 16.76 14.10
N LEU A 177 7.61 17.64 13.37
CA LEU A 177 8.13 18.95 12.94
C LEU A 177 7.79 20.07 13.93
N ASN A 178 7.03 19.81 15.00
CA ASN A 178 6.46 20.81 15.91
C ASN A 178 5.64 21.90 15.16
N ILE A 179 4.85 21.48 14.18
CA ILE A 179 3.93 22.34 13.42
C ILE A 179 2.51 22.07 13.92
N GLY A 180 1.81 23.13 14.36
CA GLY A 180 0.39 23.04 14.70
C GLY A 180 -0.48 22.84 13.43
N MET A 181 -1.56 22.07 13.56
CA MET A 181 -2.47 21.77 12.45
C MET A 181 -3.15 23.02 11.83
N GLU A 182 -3.21 24.11 12.59
CA GLU A 182 -3.68 25.41 12.10
C GLU A 182 -2.75 26.04 11.04
N ASN A 183 -1.56 25.46 10.84
CA ASN A 183 -0.55 25.91 9.87
C ASN A 183 -0.41 24.94 8.68
N VAL A 184 -1.36 24.01 8.50
CA VAL A 184 -1.36 23.00 7.42
C VAL A 184 -2.39 23.31 6.35
#